data_b9f7d456f551f879f22b43d1a59d25cf
#
_entry.id   b9f7d456f551f879f22b43d1a59d25cf
#
_cell.length_a   1.000
_cell.length_b   1.000
_cell.length_c   1.000
_cell.angle_alpha   90.00
_cell.angle_beta   90.00
_cell.angle_gamma   90.00
#
_symmetry.space_group_name_H-M   'P 1'
#
loop_
_entity.id
_entity.type
_entity.pdbx_description
1 polymer ?
#
loop_
_entity_poly.entity_id
_entity_poly.type
_entity_poly.pdbx_seq_one_letter_code
_entity_poly.pdbx_strand_id
1 'polypeptide(L)'
;MNHATRGFFIYRKPHSTKAQLNSFYSEDFGRLDLVAFTSKKQAAFIPFGLYDLEFTITPKFGHGTLKHATPLDPFDATDLDPRYLAIRYFMCDVVNQSTAYKQKDEEAFNILVSLMQELRNSQDIYMYPCTFLAQWMKPLGILPEPIETADYFDLHEGVFLNKGIAAVNPGAKSFNELLN
;
A
#
# COMPACT_ATOMS: atom_id res chain seq x y z
N MET A 1 3.83 -23.17 -13.97
CA MET A 1 3.52 -22.19 -15.04
C MET A 1 4.30 -20.92 -14.76
N ASN A 2 4.75 -20.24 -15.81
CA ASN A 2 5.35 -18.90 -15.69
C ASN A 2 4.22 -17.86 -15.66
N HIS A 3 4.38 -16.88 -14.82
CA HIS A 3 3.45 -15.75 -14.67
C HIS A 3 4.23 -14.46 -14.71
N ALA A 4 3.57 -13.38 -15.15
CA ALA A 4 4.05 -12.01 -15.05
C ALA A 4 2.93 -11.12 -14.50
N THR A 5 3.26 -10.12 -13.70
CA THR A 5 2.33 -9.13 -13.13
C THR A 5 3.08 -7.94 -12.59
N ARG A 6 2.42 -6.79 -12.49
CA ARG A 6 2.95 -5.66 -11.74
C ARG A 6 2.68 -5.85 -10.25
N GLY A 7 3.58 -5.36 -9.39
CA GLY A 7 3.37 -5.46 -7.95
C GLY A 7 4.19 -4.47 -7.14
N PHE A 8 3.58 -3.97 -6.07
CA PHE A 8 4.24 -3.16 -5.06
C PHE A 8 4.98 -4.06 -4.08
N PHE A 9 6.25 -3.78 -3.83
CA PHE A 9 7.00 -4.49 -2.80
C PHE A 9 6.53 -4.05 -1.41
N ILE A 10 6.16 -5.03 -0.57
CA ILE A 10 5.59 -4.79 0.76
C ILE A 10 6.61 -5.08 1.85
N TYR A 11 7.13 -6.30 1.92
CA TYR A 11 8.13 -6.65 2.91
C TYR A 11 8.98 -7.84 2.47
N ARG A 12 10.06 -8.05 3.21
CA ARG A 12 10.97 -9.17 3.05
C ARG A 12 11.22 -9.84 4.39
N LYS A 13 11.25 -11.17 4.38
CA LYS A 13 11.69 -11.96 5.55
C LYS A 13 12.62 -13.09 5.13
N PRO A 14 13.52 -13.54 6.03
CA PRO A 14 14.33 -14.73 5.78
C PRO A 14 13.44 -15.95 5.53
N HIS A 15 13.78 -16.77 4.53
CA HIS A 15 13.11 -18.04 4.24
C HIS A 15 14.03 -19.23 4.52
N SER A 16 15.30 -19.11 4.14
CA SER A 16 16.36 -20.08 4.45
C SER A 16 17.71 -19.36 4.41
N THR A 17 18.80 -20.10 4.65
CA THR A 17 20.16 -19.56 4.56
C THR A 17 20.52 -18.98 3.19
N LYS A 18 19.83 -19.43 2.12
CA LYS A 18 20.11 -19.04 0.73
C LYS A 18 18.90 -18.44 0.02
N ALA A 19 17.79 -18.20 0.73
CA ALA A 19 16.57 -17.69 0.13
C ALA A 19 15.84 -16.70 1.05
N GLN A 20 15.14 -15.75 0.43
CA GLN A 20 14.31 -14.75 1.08
C GLN A 20 12.89 -14.84 0.52
N LEU A 21 11.90 -14.67 1.37
CA LEU A 21 10.53 -14.50 0.99
C LEU A 21 10.25 -13.01 0.82
N ASN A 22 9.81 -12.61 -0.37
CA ASN A 22 9.43 -11.25 -0.69
C ASN A 22 7.92 -11.22 -0.91
N SER A 23 7.22 -10.33 -0.20
CA SER A 23 5.79 -10.13 -0.34
C SER A 23 5.53 -8.93 -1.22
N PHE A 24 4.58 -9.09 -2.14
CA PHE A 24 4.12 -8.05 -3.05
C PHE A 24 2.60 -7.95 -2.99
N TYR A 25 2.07 -6.75 -3.20
CA TYR A 25 0.68 -6.55 -3.56
C TYR A 25 0.60 -6.38 -5.07
N SER A 26 0.05 -7.38 -5.75
CA SER A 26 0.10 -7.49 -7.20
C SER A 26 -1.26 -7.21 -7.84
N GLU A 27 -1.22 -6.72 -9.08
CA GLU A 27 -2.38 -6.38 -9.88
C GLU A 27 -3.30 -7.58 -10.15
N ASP A 28 -2.70 -8.73 -10.50
CA ASP A 28 -3.47 -9.88 -10.96
C ASP A 28 -3.71 -10.94 -9.90
N PHE A 29 -2.93 -10.94 -8.81
CA PHE A 29 -2.96 -12.00 -7.81
C PHE A 29 -3.24 -11.49 -6.40
N GLY A 30 -3.45 -10.17 -6.22
CA GLY A 30 -3.52 -9.56 -4.91
C GLY A 30 -2.21 -9.75 -4.13
N ARG A 31 -2.30 -10.07 -2.86
CA ARG A 31 -1.10 -10.30 -2.04
C ARG A 31 -0.42 -11.62 -2.43
N LEU A 32 0.85 -11.53 -2.79
CA LEU A 32 1.64 -12.60 -3.39
C LEU A 32 3.00 -12.73 -2.69
N ASP A 33 3.30 -13.92 -2.18
CA ASP A 33 4.58 -14.23 -1.57
C ASP A 33 5.47 -15.01 -2.55
N LEU A 34 6.67 -14.48 -2.82
CA LEU A 34 7.63 -15.03 -3.77
C LEU A 34 8.99 -15.30 -3.10
N VAL A 35 9.44 -16.53 -3.18
CA VAL A 35 10.79 -16.91 -2.74
C VAL A 35 11.80 -16.49 -3.80
N ALA A 36 12.82 -15.75 -3.39
CA ALA A 36 13.96 -15.41 -4.21
C ALA A 36 15.24 -15.97 -3.60
N PHE A 37 16.07 -16.63 -4.41
CA PHE A 37 17.36 -17.10 -3.98
C PHE A 37 18.37 -15.94 -3.87
N THR A 38 19.09 -15.88 -2.76
CA THR A 38 20.06 -14.82 -2.49
C THR A 38 21.25 -14.98 -3.44
N SER A 39 21.34 -14.15 -4.45
CA SER A 39 22.53 -13.99 -5.28
C SER A 39 23.20 -12.68 -4.92
N LYS A 40 24.55 -12.60 -5.05
CA LYS A 40 25.32 -11.38 -4.77
C LYS A 40 24.93 -10.16 -5.63
N LYS A 41 24.06 -10.36 -6.64
CA LYS A 41 23.65 -9.34 -7.61
C LYS A 41 22.20 -8.88 -7.46
N GLN A 42 21.45 -9.42 -6.49
CA GLN A 42 20.04 -9.01 -6.33
C GLN A 42 20.00 -7.65 -5.63
N ALA A 43 19.54 -6.63 -6.35
CA ALA A 43 19.32 -5.30 -5.79
C ALA A 43 18.30 -5.37 -4.64
N ALA A 44 18.47 -4.50 -3.65
CA ALA A 44 17.49 -4.34 -2.60
C ALA A 44 16.19 -3.76 -3.23
N PHE A 45 15.04 -4.32 -2.85
CA PHE A 45 13.77 -3.71 -3.18
C PHE A 45 13.57 -2.44 -2.35
N ILE A 46 13.07 -1.40 -2.97
CA ILE A 46 12.65 -0.18 -2.27
C ILE A 46 11.24 -0.43 -1.69
N PRO A 47 10.99 -0.07 -0.42
CA PRO A 47 9.67 -0.15 0.17
C PRO A 47 8.63 0.55 -0.70
N PHE A 48 7.50 -0.10 -0.91
CA PHE A 48 6.42 0.38 -1.77
C PHE A 48 6.83 0.78 -3.19
N GLY A 49 7.96 0.23 -3.70
CA GLY A 49 8.36 0.36 -5.10
C GLY A 49 7.50 -0.52 -5.99
N LEU A 50 7.19 -0.04 -7.19
CA LEU A 50 6.43 -0.79 -8.20
C LEU A 50 7.39 -1.53 -9.12
N TYR A 51 7.15 -2.82 -9.30
CA TYR A 51 7.99 -3.73 -10.08
C TYR A 51 7.18 -4.52 -11.09
N ASP A 52 7.78 -4.77 -12.23
CA ASP A 52 7.36 -5.86 -13.13
C ASP A 52 7.96 -7.16 -12.64
N LEU A 53 7.13 -8.15 -12.36
CA LEU A 53 7.47 -9.39 -11.69
C LEU A 53 7.29 -10.57 -12.65
N GLU A 54 8.35 -11.36 -12.81
CA GLU A 54 8.27 -12.67 -13.45
C GLU A 54 8.53 -13.78 -12.43
N PHE A 55 7.63 -14.75 -12.33
CA PHE A 55 7.68 -15.79 -11.33
C PHE A 55 7.03 -17.09 -11.77
N THR A 56 7.26 -18.17 -11.00
CA THR A 56 6.57 -19.45 -11.16
C THR A 56 5.81 -19.79 -9.91
N ILE A 57 4.58 -20.28 -10.07
CA ILE A 57 3.81 -20.84 -8.96
C ILE A 57 3.96 -22.35 -8.96
N THR A 58 4.34 -22.90 -7.81
CA THR A 58 4.34 -24.34 -7.56
C THR A 58 3.21 -24.63 -6.57
N PRO A 59 2.12 -25.29 -6.99
CA PRO A 59 0.92 -25.49 -6.16
C PRO A 59 1.20 -26.13 -4.80
N LYS A 60 2.24 -26.96 -4.73
CA LYS A 60 2.61 -27.76 -3.55
C LYS A 60 3.12 -26.93 -2.38
N PHE A 61 3.61 -25.71 -2.59
CA PHE A 61 4.33 -24.92 -1.56
C PHE A 61 3.61 -23.67 -1.10
N GLY A 62 2.46 -23.32 -1.66
CA GLY A 62 1.69 -22.14 -1.28
C GLY A 62 2.30 -20.78 -1.65
N HIS A 63 3.58 -20.75 -2.05
CA HIS A 63 4.32 -19.58 -2.53
C HIS A 63 4.91 -19.82 -3.91
N GLY A 64 5.20 -18.73 -4.63
CA GLY A 64 5.90 -18.78 -5.92
C GLY A 64 7.41 -18.62 -5.78
N THR A 65 8.12 -18.83 -6.90
CA THR A 65 9.55 -18.55 -7.02
C THR A 65 9.73 -17.34 -7.93
N LEU A 66 10.31 -16.27 -7.41
CA LEU A 66 10.65 -15.07 -8.16
C LEU A 66 11.82 -15.36 -9.10
N LYS A 67 11.66 -15.02 -10.38
CA LYS A 67 12.69 -15.13 -11.41
C LYS A 67 13.34 -13.78 -11.68
N HIS A 68 12.52 -12.80 -12.02
CA HIS A 68 12.94 -11.44 -12.32
C HIS A 68 12.01 -10.44 -11.63
N ALA A 69 12.58 -9.31 -11.24
CA ALA A 69 11.85 -8.15 -10.78
C ALA A 69 12.55 -6.91 -11.32
N THR A 70 11.87 -6.17 -12.18
CA THR A 70 12.37 -4.96 -12.81
C THR A 70 11.59 -3.76 -12.28
N PRO A 71 12.25 -2.73 -11.72
CA PRO A 71 11.54 -1.53 -11.31
C PRO A 71 10.86 -0.88 -12.51
N LEU A 72 9.57 -0.57 -12.39
CA LEU A 72 8.80 0.10 -13.45
C LEU A 72 9.07 1.60 -13.50
N ASP A 73 9.39 2.17 -12.33
CA ASP A 73 9.84 3.56 -12.24
C ASP A 73 11.31 3.62 -11.87
N PRO A 74 12.13 4.42 -12.56
CA PRO A 74 13.50 4.65 -12.13
C PRO A 74 13.48 5.33 -10.75
N PHE A 75 14.22 4.76 -9.83
CA PHE A 75 14.42 5.37 -8.52
C PHE A 75 15.32 6.59 -8.65
N ASP A 76 14.94 7.68 -8.01
CA ASP A 76 15.73 8.90 -7.95
C ASP A 76 16.19 9.21 -6.51
N ALA A 77 16.85 10.37 -6.33
CA ALA A 77 17.34 10.79 -5.02
C ALA A 77 16.20 11.01 -4.01
N THR A 78 14.99 11.36 -4.47
CA THR A 78 13.80 11.55 -3.62
C THR A 78 13.37 10.24 -2.99
N ASP A 79 13.49 9.11 -3.72
CA ASP A 79 13.13 7.79 -3.21
C ASP A 79 14.01 7.35 -2.04
N LEU A 80 15.19 7.94 -1.88
CA LEU A 80 16.14 7.68 -0.78
C LEU A 80 16.05 8.70 0.35
N ASP A 81 15.25 9.76 0.21
CA ASP A 81 15.02 10.72 1.29
C ASP A 81 14.35 9.98 2.48
N PRO A 82 14.89 10.08 3.71
CA PRO A 82 14.34 9.38 4.86
C PRO A 82 12.86 9.66 5.14
N ARG A 83 12.37 10.86 4.79
CA ARG A 83 10.96 11.24 4.97
C ARG A 83 10.05 10.44 4.05
N TYR A 84 10.42 10.34 2.77
CA TYR A 84 9.68 9.54 1.79
C TYR A 84 9.78 8.05 2.11
N LEU A 85 10.95 7.57 2.53
CA LEU A 85 11.12 6.18 2.96
C LEU A 85 10.22 5.84 4.15
N ALA A 86 10.12 6.72 5.14
CA ALA A 86 9.24 6.51 6.30
C ALA A 86 7.76 6.37 5.87
N ILE A 87 7.30 7.23 4.96
CA ILE A 87 5.93 7.13 4.42
C ILE A 87 5.74 5.84 3.63
N ARG A 88 6.68 5.45 2.79
CA ARG A 88 6.61 4.19 2.03
C ARG A 88 6.56 2.96 2.95
N TYR A 89 7.32 2.94 4.04
CA TYR A 89 7.21 1.88 5.05
C TYR A 89 5.83 1.87 5.71
N PHE A 90 5.31 3.04 6.06
CA PHE A 90 3.94 3.16 6.58
C PHE A 90 2.90 2.61 5.59
N MET A 91 2.99 2.97 4.30
CA MET A 91 2.12 2.43 3.25
C MET A 91 2.23 0.91 3.15
N CYS A 92 3.45 0.36 3.20
CA CYS A 92 3.68 -1.09 3.23
C CYS A 92 2.94 -1.76 4.40
N ASP A 93 3.05 -1.20 5.60
CA ASP A 93 2.42 -1.75 6.80
C ASP A 93 0.90 -1.71 6.71
N VAL A 94 0.34 -0.60 6.27
CA VAL A 94 -1.12 -0.45 6.10
C VAL A 94 -1.65 -1.46 5.08
N VAL A 95 -1.05 -1.53 3.88
CA VAL A 95 -1.48 -2.47 2.83
C VAL A 95 -1.31 -3.91 3.30
N ASN A 96 -0.19 -4.23 3.99
CA ASN A 96 0.04 -5.56 4.52
C ASN A 96 -1.03 -6.02 5.53
N GLN A 97 -1.52 -5.10 6.37
CA GLN A 97 -2.50 -5.42 7.42
C GLN A 97 -3.94 -5.41 6.92
N SER A 98 -4.24 -4.60 5.90
CA SER A 98 -5.61 -4.38 5.40
C SER A 98 -5.99 -5.28 4.22
N THR A 99 -5.05 -5.99 3.58
CA THR A 99 -5.33 -6.80 2.39
C THR A 99 -5.32 -8.29 2.69
N ALA A 100 -6.31 -9.00 2.12
CA ALA A 100 -6.36 -10.45 2.20
C ALA A 100 -5.36 -11.11 1.22
N TYR A 101 -4.90 -12.29 1.59
CA TYR A 101 -3.96 -13.06 0.78
C TYR A 101 -4.65 -13.62 -0.48
N LYS A 102 -4.02 -13.43 -1.65
CA LYS A 102 -4.50 -13.92 -2.96
C LYS A 102 -5.88 -13.40 -3.39
N GLN A 103 -6.31 -12.28 -2.90
CA GLN A 103 -7.51 -11.64 -3.37
C GLN A 103 -7.15 -10.54 -4.35
N LYS A 104 -7.46 -10.77 -5.66
CA LYS A 104 -7.31 -9.74 -6.70
C LYS A 104 -8.30 -8.62 -6.44
N ASP A 105 -7.80 -7.39 -6.52
CA ASP A 105 -8.60 -6.18 -6.49
C ASP A 105 -7.91 -5.13 -7.38
N GLU A 106 -8.45 -4.98 -8.60
CA GLU A 106 -7.89 -4.10 -9.60
C GLU A 106 -8.11 -2.62 -9.25
N GLU A 107 -9.25 -2.30 -8.65
CA GLU A 107 -9.54 -0.93 -8.21
C GLU A 107 -8.57 -0.50 -7.11
N ALA A 108 -8.42 -1.33 -6.08
CA ALA A 108 -7.45 -1.09 -5.02
C ALA A 108 -6.02 -0.94 -5.55
N PHE A 109 -5.61 -1.78 -6.51
CA PHE A 109 -4.29 -1.69 -7.12
C PHE A 109 -4.09 -0.34 -7.85
N ASN A 110 -5.06 0.10 -8.64
CA ASN A 110 -5.00 1.35 -9.38
C ASN A 110 -4.96 2.58 -8.44
N ILE A 111 -5.69 2.53 -7.32
CA ILE A 111 -5.62 3.56 -6.28
C ILE A 111 -4.19 3.64 -5.71
N LEU A 112 -3.54 2.51 -5.43
CA LEU A 112 -2.15 2.52 -4.95
C LEU A 112 -1.16 3.10 -5.98
N VAL A 113 -1.39 2.86 -7.28
CA VAL A 113 -0.58 3.47 -8.35
C VAL A 113 -0.73 4.99 -8.33
N SER A 114 -1.97 5.50 -8.24
CA SER A 114 -2.23 6.94 -8.16
C SER A 114 -1.61 7.56 -6.91
N LEU A 115 -1.79 6.93 -5.75
CA LEU A 115 -1.21 7.39 -4.48
C LEU A 115 0.31 7.44 -4.51
N MET A 116 0.98 6.48 -5.15
CA MET A 116 2.43 6.53 -5.29
C MET A 116 2.87 7.71 -6.15
N GLN A 117 2.13 8.04 -7.22
CA GLN A 117 2.42 9.20 -8.07
C GLN A 117 2.17 10.52 -7.32
N GLU A 118 1.09 10.59 -6.55
CA GLU A 118 0.78 11.75 -5.70
C GLU A 118 1.85 11.99 -4.64
N LEU A 119 2.37 10.94 -4.00
CA LEU A 119 3.46 11.07 -3.02
C LEU A 119 4.67 11.78 -3.62
N ARG A 120 5.05 11.47 -4.85
CA ARG A 120 6.18 12.10 -5.54
C ARG A 120 5.96 13.59 -5.83
N ASN A 121 4.71 13.99 -6.06
CA ASN A 121 4.32 15.35 -6.40
C ASN A 121 3.83 16.15 -5.19
N SER A 122 3.74 15.53 -4.01
CA SER A 122 3.19 16.17 -2.82
C SER A 122 4.06 17.32 -2.33
N GLN A 123 3.45 18.48 -2.15
CA GLN A 123 4.09 19.63 -1.51
C GLN A 123 4.08 19.52 0.02
N ASP A 124 3.09 18.85 0.59
CA ASP A 124 2.97 18.59 2.03
C ASP A 124 3.13 17.10 2.34
N ILE A 125 4.37 16.70 2.44
CA ILE A 125 4.73 15.32 2.75
C ILE A 125 4.30 14.87 4.15
N TYR A 126 4.14 15.81 5.09
CA TYR A 126 3.79 15.48 6.47
C TYR A 126 2.32 15.06 6.62
N MET A 127 1.44 15.64 5.80
CA MET A 127 0.02 15.28 5.78
C MET A 127 -0.27 14.05 4.89
N TYR A 128 0.69 13.64 4.08
CA TYR A 128 0.49 12.54 3.13
C TYR A 128 0.01 11.22 3.75
N PRO A 129 0.48 10.77 4.95
CA PRO A 129 -0.05 9.57 5.58
C PRO A 129 -1.57 9.63 5.83
N CYS A 130 -2.12 10.79 6.18
CA CYS A 130 -3.56 10.98 6.36
C CYS A 130 -4.31 10.90 5.02
N THR A 131 -3.79 11.55 3.99
CA THR A 131 -4.33 11.49 2.62
C THR A 131 -4.33 10.04 2.11
N PHE A 132 -3.22 9.33 2.29
CA PHE A 132 -3.12 7.92 1.93
C PHE A 132 -4.18 7.07 2.64
N LEU A 133 -4.33 7.20 3.96
CA LEU A 133 -5.35 6.44 4.71
C LEU A 133 -6.76 6.73 4.20
N ALA A 134 -7.11 8.00 4.06
CA ALA A 134 -8.44 8.41 3.59
C ALA A 134 -8.77 7.81 2.22
N GLN A 135 -7.82 7.84 1.29
CA GLN A 135 -8.01 7.27 -0.04
C GLN A 135 -8.00 5.74 -0.05
N TRP A 136 -7.14 5.12 0.77
CA TRP A 136 -7.05 3.67 0.86
C TRP A 136 -8.27 3.02 1.53
N MET A 137 -8.97 3.74 2.41
CA MET A 137 -10.22 3.26 3.03
C MET A 137 -11.36 3.09 2.02
N LYS A 138 -11.33 3.81 0.88
CA LYS A 138 -12.38 3.74 -0.17
C LYS A 138 -12.55 2.32 -0.73
N PRO A 139 -11.54 1.68 -1.33
CA PRO A 139 -11.68 0.35 -1.90
C PRO A 139 -11.90 -0.73 -0.83
N LEU A 140 -11.55 -0.48 0.42
CA LEU A 140 -11.80 -1.40 1.53
C LEU A 140 -13.26 -1.34 2.03
N GLY A 141 -14.05 -0.38 1.57
CA GLY A 141 -15.44 -0.20 1.99
C GLY A 141 -15.60 0.20 3.47
N ILE A 142 -14.55 0.76 4.08
CA ILE A 142 -14.55 1.19 5.48
C ILE A 142 -14.52 2.71 5.64
N LEU A 143 -14.61 3.43 4.52
CA LEU A 143 -14.68 4.88 4.54
C LEU A 143 -16.02 5.31 5.13
N PRO A 144 -16.03 6.18 6.16
CA PRO A 144 -17.26 6.76 6.65
C PRO A 144 -17.96 7.57 5.56
N GLU A 145 -19.29 7.42 5.43
CA GLU A 145 -20.04 8.22 4.47
C GLU A 145 -19.96 9.71 4.86
N PRO A 146 -19.43 10.57 3.96
CA PRO A 146 -19.34 11.99 4.24
C PRO A 146 -20.73 12.60 4.34
N ILE A 147 -21.00 13.37 5.40
CA ILE A 147 -22.22 14.17 5.54
C ILE A 147 -21.84 15.62 5.41
N GLU A 148 -22.19 16.28 4.31
CA GLU A 148 -21.81 17.67 3.98
C GLU A 148 -22.16 18.68 5.08
N THR A 149 -23.22 18.41 5.83
CA THR A 149 -23.72 19.29 6.91
C THR A 149 -23.18 18.92 8.29
N ALA A 150 -22.35 17.90 8.40
CA ALA A 150 -21.86 17.46 9.69
C ALA A 150 -20.78 18.39 10.24
N ASP A 151 -20.96 18.83 11.48
CA ASP A 151 -19.98 19.66 12.19
C ASP A 151 -18.89 18.83 12.88
N TYR A 152 -19.14 17.54 13.14
CA TYR A 152 -18.31 16.68 13.97
C TYR A 152 -18.21 15.25 13.40
N PHE A 153 -17.06 14.62 13.64
CA PHE A 153 -16.86 13.21 13.41
C PHE A 153 -16.66 12.49 14.76
N ASP A 154 -17.49 11.49 15.05
CA ASP A 154 -17.36 10.66 16.23
C ASP A 154 -16.35 9.55 15.96
N LEU A 155 -15.18 9.66 16.59
CA LEU A 155 -14.10 8.67 16.44
C LEU A 155 -14.43 7.31 17.05
N HIS A 156 -15.37 7.25 18.01
CA HIS A 156 -15.73 6.01 18.68
C HIS A 156 -16.71 5.20 17.84
N GLU A 157 -17.72 5.88 17.32
CA GLU A 157 -18.74 5.25 16.46
C GLU A 157 -18.35 5.23 14.97
N GLY A 158 -17.33 6.02 14.57
CA GLY A 158 -16.89 6.12 13.19
C GLY A 158 -17.89 6.78 12.25
N VAL A 159 -18.70 7.73 12.76
CA VAL A 159 -19.78 8.38 12.02
C VAL A 159 -19.73 9.90 12.10
N PHE A 160 -20.27 10.55 11.08
CA PHE A 160 -20.47 11.99 11.08
C PHE A 160 -21.75 12.38 11.82
N LEU A 161 -21.71 13.44 12.63
CA LEU A 161 -22.83 13.91 13.45
C LEU A 161 -23.15 15.38 13.20
N ASN A 162 -24.42 15.70 13.17
CA ASN A 162 -24.91 17.08 13.21
C ASN A 162 -24.94 17.62 14.64
N LYS A 163 -24.92 18.95 14.80
CA LYS A 163 -24.93 19.68 16.05
C LYS A 163 -25.94 19.16 17.08
N GLY A 164 -25.50 18.83 18.26
CA GLY A 164 -26.39 18.52 19.40
C GLY A 164 -25.90 17.45 20.37
N ILE A 165 -24.96 16.64 19.99
CA ILE A 165 -24.32 15.65 20.88
C ILE A 165 -22.93 16.18 21.20
N ALA A 166 -22.53 16.18 22.47
CA ALA A 166 -21.23 16.66 22.94
C ALA A 166 -20.09 15.89 22.25
N ALA A 167 -19.76 16.29 21.05
CA ALA A 167 -18.77 15.63 20.24
C ALA A 167 -17.38 16.16 20.61
N VAL A 168 -16.51 15.25 20.85
CA VAL A 168 -15.17 15.47 21.41
C VAL A 168 -14.16 15.89 20.34
N ASN A 169 -14.57 16.12 19.06
CA ASN A 169 -13.54 16.35 18.04
C ASN A 169 -13.89 17.43 17.01
N PRO A 170 -13.14 18.56 16.96
CA PRO A 170 -13.36 19.67 16.03
C PRO A 170 -12.87 19.39 14.60
N GLY A 171 -12.54 18.16 14.24
CA GLY A 171 -11.87 17.82 12.97
C GLY A 171 -12.75 17.38 11.81
N ALA A 172 -14.09 17.40 11.91
CA ALA A 172 -14.97 16.87 10.87
C ALA A 172 -14.83 17.59 9.52
N LYS A 173 -14.64 18.90 9.51
CA LYS A 173 -14.39 19.68 8.27
C LYS A 173 -13.11 19.25 7.59
N SER A 174 -12.01 19.18 8.35
CA SER A 174 -10.71 18.75 7.81
C SER A 174 -10.74 17.30 7.35
N PHE A 175 -11.50 16.45 8.02
CA PHE A 175 -11.65 15.05 7.60
C PHE A 175 -12.49 14.95 6.30
N ASN A 176 -13.57 15.70 6.17
CA ASN A 176 -14.34 15.80 4.93
C ASN A 176 -13.51 16.34 3.75
N GLU A 177 -12.62 17.29 3.99
CA GLU A 177 -11.71 17.84 2.96
C GLU A 177 -10.69 16.79 2.50
N LEU A 178 -10.31 15.84 3.34
CA LEU A 178 -9.43 14.73 2.96
C LEU A 178 -10.14 13.62 2.16
N LEU A 179 -11.47 13.55 2.24
CA LEU A 179 -12.27 12.52 1.58
C LEU A 179 -12.72 12.89 0.15
N ASN A 180 -12.70 14.17 -0.19
CA ASN A 180 -13.04 14.72 -1.51
C ASN A 180 -11.81 14.87 -2.40
#